data_e881d85c866d925fe8f476ea0412116f
#
_entry.id   e881d85c866d925fe8f476ea0412116f
#
_cell.length_a   1.000
_cell.length_b   1.000
_cell.length_c   1.000
_cell.angle_alpha   90.00
_cell.angle_beta   90.00
_cell.angle_gamma   90.00
#
_symmetry.space_group_name_H-M   'P 1'
#
loop_
_entity.id
_entity.type
_entity.pdbx_description
1 polymer ?
#
loop_
_entity_poly.entity_id
_entity_poly.type
_entity_poly.pdbx_seq_one_letter_code
_entity_poly.pdbx_strand_id
1 'polypeptide(L)' 'MTIDQLREEVSDLLDVGTDQLGADDNLVNLGLDSVRVMALAERLRAHGADITFLDMIERPTLREWLTMVS' A
#
# COMPACT_ATOMS: atom_id res chain seq x y z
N MET A 1 -9.15 8.72 0.72
CA MET A 1 -8.14 8.18 1.67
C MET A 1 -6.92 9.10 1.68
N THR A 2 -6.35 9.33 2.84
CA THR A 2 -5.15 10.15 2.97
C THR A 2 -3.91 9.26 2.92
N ILE A 3 -2.74 9.89 2.67
CA ILE A 3 -1.48 9.13 2.67
C ILE A 3 -1.19 8.54 4.05
N ASP A 4 -1.59 9.23 5.12
CA ASP A 4 -1.38 8.70 6.47
C ASP A 4 -2.25 7.47 6.74
N GLN A 5 -3.49 7.46 6.26
CA GLN A 5 -4.36 6.29 6.36
C GLN A 5 -3.79 5.11 5.59
N LEU A 6 -3.31 5.37 4.37
CA LEU A 6 -2.69 4.34 3.54
C LEU A 6 -1.42 3.79 4.20
N ARG A 7 -0.60 4.69 4.77
CA ARG A 7 0.61 4.28 5.47
C ARG A 7 0.30 3.39 6.66
N GLU A 8 -0.76 3.72 7.42
CA GLU A 8 -1.16 2.89 8.56
C GLU A 8 -1.61 1.51 8.13
N GLU A 9 -2.36 1.39 7.02
CA GLU A 9 -2.78 0.10 6.50
C GLU A 9 -1.58 -0.76 6.11
N VAL A 10 -0.60 -0.17 5.43
CA VAL A 10 0.61 -0.88 5.02
C VAL A 10 1.45 -1.26 6.24
N SER A 11 1.59 -0.35 7.19
CA SER A 11 2.34 -0.58 8.43
C SER A 11 1.78 -1.78 9.20
N ASP A 12 0.46 -1.85 9.31
CA ASP A 12 -0.21 -2.94 10.00
C ASP A 12 0.04 -4.27 9.30
N LEU A 13 -0.03 -4.26 7.97
CA LEU A 13 0.11 -5.48 7.17
C LEU A 13 1.56 -5.99 7.13
N LEU A 14 2.53 -5.09 7.03
CA LEU A 14 3.94 -5.45 6.96
C LEU A 14 4.61 -5.58 8.34
N ASP A 15 3.90 -5.22 9.40
CA ASP A 15 4.42 -5.25 10.77
C ASP A 15 5.68 -4.40 10.91
N VAL A 16 5.67 -3.20 10.35
CA VAL A 16 6.73 -2.21 10.46
C VAL A 16 6.15 -0.89 10.96
N GLY A 17 6.98 -0.06 11.57
CA GLY A 17 6.51 1.24 12.04
C GLY A 17 6.19 2.19 10.88
N THR A 18 5.24 3.08 11.07
CA THR A 18 4.88 4.06 10.04
C THR A 18 6.04 4.99 9.70
N ASP A 19 6.94 5.21 10.66
CA ASP A 19 8.14 6.02 10.46
C ASP A 19 9.16 5.37 9.52
N GLN A 20 9.00 4.08 9.24
CA GLN A 20 9.85 3.33 8.31
C GLN A 20 9.31 3.31 6.88
N LEU A 21 8.12 3.88 6.66
CA LEU A 21 7.44 3.86 5.38
C LEU A 21 7.46 5.23 4.71
N GLY A 22 8.51 5.51 3.96
CA GLY A 22 8.58 6.73 3.16
C GLY A 22 7.63 6.64 1.95
N ALA A 23 7.10 7.78 1.53
CA ALA A 23 6.13 7.83 0.43
C ALA A 23 6.69 7.31 -0.90
N ASP A 24 7.99 7.44 -1.10
CA ASP A 24 8.66 7.03 -2.33
C ASP A 24 9.49 5.76 -2.18
N ASP A 25 9.44 5.12 -1.02
CA ASP A 25 10.18 3.89 -0.78
C ASP A 25 9.53 2.73 -1.55
N ASN A 26 10.37 1.87 -2.10
CA ASN A 26 9.91 0.66 -2.75
C ASN A 26 9.49 -0.35 -1.67
N LEU A 27 8.20 -0.59 -1.58
CA LEU A 27 7.63 -1.43 -0.52
C LEU A 27 8.03 -2.90 -0.63
N VAL A 28 8.39 -3.36 -1.82
CA VAL A 28 8.91 -4.72 -2.00
C VAL A 28 10.19 -4.92 -1.19
N ASN A 29 11.04 -3.89 -1.13
CA ASN A 29 12.27 -3.94 -0.34
C ASN A 29 11.99 -3.95 1.18
N LEU A 30 10.79 -3.57 1.59
CA LEU A 30 10.39 -3.55 2.98
C LEU A 30 9.59 -4.80 3.39
N GLY A 31 9.49 -5.78 2.51
CA GLY A 31 8.85 -7.05 2.83
C GLY A 31 7.49 -7.28 2.18
N LEU A 32 7.07 -6.41 1.27
CA LEU A 32 5.81 -6.60 0.56
C LEU A 32 5.95 -7.77 -0.42
N ASP A 33 5.06 -8.75 -0.32
CA ASP A 33 5.01 -9.89 -1.24
C ASP A 33 3.61 -9.99 -1.86
N SER A 34 3.43 -10.98 -2.77
CA SER A 34 2.17 -11.14 -3.50
C SER A 34 0.97 -11.34 -2.58
N VAL A 35 1.15 -12.13 -1.53
CA VAL A 35 0.06 -12.42 -0.59
C VAL A 35 -0.35 -11.15 0.15
N ARG A 36 0.62 -10.38 0.61
CA ARG A 36 0.36 -9.12 1.31
C ARG A 36 -0.25 -8.08 0.40
N VAL A 37 0.20 -8.00 -0.85
CA VAL A 37 -0.40 -7.09 -1.83
C VAL A 37 -1.85 -7.44 -2.08
N MET A 38 -2.18 -8.73 -2.20
CA MET A 38 -3.56 -9.16 -2.39
C MET A 38 -4.44 -8.77 -1.20
N ALA A 39 -3.94 -9.00 0.01
CA ALA A 39 -4.68 -8.62 1.23
C ALA A 39 -4.88 -7.11 1.31
N LEU A 40 -3.85 -6.34 0.97
CA LEU A 40 -3.93 -4.88 0.98
C LEU A 40 -4.90 -4.36 -0.07
N ALA A 41 -4.88 -4.95 -1.27
CA ALA A 41 -5.82 -4.58 -2.33
C ALA A 41 -7.27 -4.76 -1.87
N GLU A 42 -7.57 -5.86 -1.17
CA GLU A 42 -8.90 -6.08 -0.64
C GLU A 42 -9.30 -5.05 0.41
N ARG A 43 -8.37 -4.69 1.30
CA ARG A 43 -8.61 -3.64 2.30
C ARG A 43 -8.91 -2.30 1.63
N LEU A 44 -8.14 -1.94 0.62
CA LEU A 44 -8.33 -0.67 -0.09
C LEU A 44 -9.65 -0.65 -0.86
N ARG A 45 -10.04 -1.77 -1.45
CA ARG A 45 -11.34 -1.87 -2.13
C ARG A 45 -12.49 -1.71 -1.14
N ALA A 46 -12.34 -2.23 0.07
CA ALA A 46 -13.34 -2.05 1.12
C ALA A 46 -13.52 -0.58 1.51
N HIS A 47 -12.51 0.24 1.29
CA HIS A 47 -12.57 1.69 1.47
C HIS A 47 -13.06 2.43 0.22
N GLY A 48 -13.47 1.70 -0.81
CA GLY A 48 -13.99 2.30 -2.04
C GLY A 48 -12.93 2.58 -3.11
N ALA A 49 -11.71 2.11 -2.92
CA ALA A 49 -10.65 2.31 -3.90
C ALA A 49 -10.82 1.38 -5.11
N ASP A 50 -10.50 1.90 -6.28
CA ASP A 50 -10.51 1.12 -7.53
C ASP A 50 -9.06 0.83 -7.93
N ILE A 51 -8.39 -0.01 -7.15
CA ILE A 51 -7.01 -0.37 -7.36
C ILE A 51 -6.90 -1.88 -7.54
N THR A 52 -6.05 -2.33 -8.46
CA THR A 52 -5.84 -3.75 -8.72
C THR A 52 -4.51 -4.23 -8.16
N PHE A 53 -4.41 -5.54 -7.96
CA PHE A 53 -3.18 -6.19 -7.56
C PHE A 53 -2.02 -5.84 -8.51
N LEU A 54 -2.28 -5.85 -9.81
CA LEU A 54 -1.25 -5.57 -10.81
C LEU A 54 -0.75 -4.13 -10.71
N ASP A 55 -1.65 -3.17 -10.53
CA ASP A 55 -1.30 -1.76 -10.34
C ASP A 55 -0.34 -1.60 -9.16
N MET A 56 -0.63 -2.28 -8.07
CA MET A 56 0.16 -2.17 -6.86
C MET A 56 1.56 -2.77 -7.01
N ILE A 57 1.67 -3.86 -7.74
CA ILE A 57 2.95 -4.53 -7.98
C ILE A 57 3.82 -3.73 -8.95
N GLU A 58 3.23 -3.16 -9.99
CA GLU A 58 3.97 -2.40 -10.98
C GLU A 58 4.51 -1.09 -10.42
N ARG A 59 3.81 -0.52 -9.41
CA ARG A 59 4.17 0.76 -8.81
C ARG A 59 4.11 0.64 -7.29
N PRO A 60 5.10 0.01 -6.67
CA PRO A 60 5.03 -0.36 -5.26
C PRO A 60 5.47 0.75 -4.31
N THR A 61 4.88 1.93 -4.44
CA THR A 61 5.13 3.06 -3.53
C THR A 61 3.81 3.63 -3.01
N LEU A 62 3.84 4.18 -1.81
CA LEU A 62 2.66 4.81 -1.22
C LEU A 62 2.17 5.98 -2.05
N ARG A 63 3.10 6.78 -2.57
CA ARG A 63 2.75 7.96 -3.36
C ARG A 63 1.95 7.58 -4.60
N GLU A 64 2.38 6.55 -5.31
CA GLU A 64 1.69 6.11 -6.52
C GLU A 64 0.35 5.47 -6.19
N TRP A 65 0.29 4.67 -5.12
CA TRP A 65 -0.97 4.07 -4.69
C TRP A 65 -1.98 5.14 -4.28
N LEU A 66 -1.52 6.22 -3.66
CA LEU A 66 -2.42 7.30 -3.25
C LEU A 66 -3.12 7.92 -4.47
N THR A 67 -2.43 8.07 -5.58
CA THR A 67 -3.04 8.60 -6.80
C THR A 67 -4.09 7.66 -7.37
N MET A 68 -3.94 6.36 -7.14
CA MET A 68 -4.87 5.36 -7.65
C MET A 68 -6.09 5.18 -6.75
N VAL A 69 -5.98 5.46 -5.46
CA VAL A 69 -7.09 5.27 -4.51
C VAL A 69 -7.86 6.55 -4.22
N SER A 70 -7.38 7.67 -4.65
CA SER A 70 -8.08 8.96 -4.51
C SER A 70 -8.90 9.29 -5.77
#